data_0e5a4341643b8c30da7b9ce0c6a29794
#
_entry.id   0e5a4341643b8c30da7b9ce0c6a29794
#
_cell.length_a   1.000
_cell.length_b   1.000
_cell.length_c   1.000
_cell.angle_alpha   90.00
_cell.angle_beta   90.00
_cell.angle_gamma   90.00
#
_symmetry.space_group_name_H-M   'P 1'
#
loop_
_entity.id
_entity.type
_entity.pdbx_description
1 polymer ?
#
loop_
_entity_poly.entity_id
_entity_poly.type
_entity_poly.pdbx_seq_one_letter_code
_entity_poly.pdbx_strand_id
1 'polypeptide(L)'
;MIKNLKLAALSLDGKPVKEQSSNINQLIPTLKNFSLSWLEFVVDNVQSESKEIIKQFGITLDPSVVLGGYYSNYEDEGDVLGITIPLIYFSGGTVDPSPVLIYISKNNIISIQDENVEKLLRLSNFSDGIMKKLLQSKETGVDRQTILFARIIDEIAERN
;
A
#
# COMPACT_ATOMS: atom_id res chain seq x y z
N MET A 1 2.27 -3.85 16.20
CA MET A 1 0.91 -4.48 16.08
C MET A 1 0.13 -3.78 14.98
N ILE A 2 -0.59 -4.55 14.13
CA ILE A 2 -1.46 -3.94 13.10
C ILE A 2 -2.58 -3.19 13.82
N LYS A 3 -2.62 -1.88 13.66
CA LYS A 3 -3.64 -1.00 14.25
C LYS A 3 -4.87 -0.93 13.38
N ASN A 4 -4.65 -0.92 12.07
CA ASN A 4 -5.71 -0.81 11.10
C ASN A 4 -5.29 -1.46 9.79
N LEU A 5 -6.24 -2.09 9.12
CA LEU A 5 -6.08 -2.67 7.80
C LEU A 5 -7.29 -2.26 6.97
N LYS A 6 -7.04 -1.56 5.88
CA LYS A 6 -8.06 -1.14 4.92
C LYS A 6 -7.83 -1.85 3.60
N LEU A 7 -8.89 -2.30 2.98
CA LEU A 7 -8.90 -2.90 1.65
C LEU A 7 -9.74 -2.01 0.72
N ALA A 8 -9.17 -1.65 -0.41
CA ALA A 8 -9.88 -1.12 -1.55
C ALA A 8 -9.61 -2.05 -2.74
N ALA A 9 -10.65 -2.56 -3.37
CA ALA A 9 -10.49 -3.59 -4.40
C ALA A 9 -11.52 -3.46 -5.53
N LEU A 10 -11.21 -4.10 -6.64
CA LEU A 10 -12.14 -4.36 -7.73
C LEU A 10 -12.45 -5.85 -7.76
N SER A 11 -13.72 -6.22 -7.60
CA SER A 11 -14.17 -7.60 -7.73
C SER A 11 -13.99 -8.12 -9.16
N LEU A 12 -14.05 -9.42 -9.36
CA LEU A 12 -13.92 -10.04 -10.69
C LEU A 12 -15.06 -9.61 -11.64
N ASP A 13 -16.22 -9.25 -11.10
CA ASP A 13 -17.36 -8.69 -11.87
C ASP A 13 -17.31 -7.16 -12.00
N GLY A 14 -16.19 -6.53 -11.62
CA GLY A 14 -15.93 -5.11 -11.85
C GLY A 14 -16.60 -4.16 -10.85
N LYS A 15 -16.96 -4.60 -9.66
CA LYS A 15 -17.52 -3.73 -8.63
C LYS A 15 -16.43 -3.26 -7.65
N PRO A 16 -16.45 -1.97 -7.23
CA PRO A 16 -15.58 -1.51 -6.18
C PRO A 16 -16.01 -2.09 -4.83
N VAL A 17 -15.04 -2.57 -4.07
CA VAL A 17 -15.22 -3.12 -2.72
C VAL A 17 -14.31 -2.36 -1.76
N LYS A 18 -14.82 -2.06 -0.58
CA LYS A 18 -14.05 -1.42 0.49
C LYS A 18 -14.36 -2.13 1.80
N GLU A 19 -13.32 -2.55 2.48
CA GLU A 19 -13.41 -3.22 3.79
C GLU A 19 -12.39 -2.65 4.75
N GLN A 20 -12.71 -2.69 6.02
CA GLN A 20 -11.78 -2.36 7.11
C GLN A 20 -11.81 -3.49 8.12
N SER A 21 -10.62 -3.93 8.54
CA SER A 21 -10.45 -5.01 9.50
C SER A 21 -9.22 -4.75 10.36
N SER A 22 -9.16 -5.38 11.51
CA SER A 22 -7.92 -5.54 12.29
C SER A 22 -7.29 -6.93 12.13
N ASN A 23 -7.95 -7.81 11.37
CA ASN A 23 -7.55 -9.22 11.22
C ASN A 23 -7.23 -9.56 9.76
N ILE A 24 -5.93 -9.61 9.47
CA ILE A 24 -5.41 -9.95 8.15
C ILE A 24 -5.85 -11.35 7.67
N ASN A 25 -5.97 -12.33 8.58
CA ASN A 25 -6.33 -13.71 8.24
C ASN A 25 -7.75 -13.82 7.66
N GLN A 26 -8.62 -12.85 7.93
CA GLN A 26 -9.97 -12.81 7.35
C GLN A 26 -9.93 -12.25 5.92
N LEU A 27 -9.03 -11.32 5.61
CA LEU A 27 -8.97 -10.67 4.30
C LEU A 27 -8.19 -11.47 3.26
N ILE A 28 -7.08 -12.12 3.63
CA ILE A 28 -6.25 -12.86 2.67
C ILE A 28 -7.04 -13.87 1.83
N PRO A 29 -7.92 -14.71 2.40
CA PRO A 29 -8.70 -15.66 1.61
C PRO A 29 -9.65 -15.01 0.60
N THR A 30 -10.05 -13.76 0.83
CA THR A 30 -10.97 -13.03 -0.07
C THR A 30 -10.26 -12.43 -1.29
N LEU A 31 -8.94 -12.26 -1.25
CA LEU A 31 -8.18 -11.60 -2.31
C LEU A 31 -8.32 -12.29 -3.67
N LYS A 32 -8.53 -13.60 -3.70
CA LYS A 32 -8.82 -14.36 -4.93
C LYS A 32 -10.07 -13.92 -5.67
N ASN A 33 -10.98 -13.21 -5.00
CA ASN A 33 -12.23 -12.70 -5.57
C ASN A 33 -12.07 -11.32 -6.22
N PHE A 34 -10.86 -10.76 -6.21
CA PHE A 34 -10.59 -9.43 -6.74
C PHE A 34 -9.64 -9.50 -7.95
N SER A 35 -9.93 -8.67 -8.96
CA SER A 35 -9.05 -8.46 -10.10
C SER A 35 -7.90 -7.51 -9.80
N LEU A 36 -8.09 -6.64 -8.80
CA LEU A 36 -7.10 -5.70 -8.30
C LEU A 36 -7.42 -5.40 -6.84
N SER A 37 -6.42 -5.37 -5.98
CA SER A 37 -6.59 -4.96 -4.59
C SER A 37 -5.46 -4.04 -4.12
N TRP A 38 -5.82 -3.10 -3.25
CA TRP A 38 -4.90 -2.29 -2.48
C TRP A 38 -5.19 -2.48 -1.00
N LEU A 39 -4.18 -2.98 -0.28
CA LEU A 39 -4.22 -3.18 1.16
C LEU A 39 -3.34 -2.13 1.83
N GLU A 40 -3.94 -1.34 2.69
CA GLU A 40 -3.27 -0.32 3.49
C GLU A 40 -3.15 -0.79 4.94
N PHE A 41 -1.92 -1.00 5.39
CA PHE A 41 -1.59 -1.39 6.76
C PHE A 41 -1.08 -0.20 7.55
N VAL A 42 -1.74 0.09 8.67
CA VAL A 42 -1.26 1.04 9.67
C VAL A 42 -0.71 0.26 10.86
N VAL A 43 0.57 0.47 11.17
CA VAL A 43 1.32 -0.29 12.17
C VAL A 43 1.97 0.64 13.20
N ASP A 44 2.43 0.07 14.32
CA ASP A 44 3.22 0.84 15.30
C ASP A 44 4.63 1.13 14.78
N ASN A 45 5.24 0.17 14.11
CA ASN A 45 6.61 0.28 13.62
C ASN A 45 6.77 -0.44 12.28
N VAL A 46 6.99 0.33 11.22
CA VAL A 46 7.11 -0.20 9.85
C VAL A 46 8.27 -1.18 9.74
N GLN A 47 9.43 -0.88 10.34
CA GLN A 47 10.64 -1.68 10.19
C GLN A 47 10.51 -3.08 10.85
N SER A 48 9.91 -3.16 12.04
CA SER A 48 9.82 -4.43 12.77
C SER A 48 8.60 -5.28 12.38
N GLU A 49 7.53 -4.67 11.86
CA GLU A 49 6.26 -5.36 11.63
C GLU A 49 6.02 -5.75 10.18
N SER A 50 6.67 -5.07 9.23
CA SER A 50 6.45 -5.32 7.80
C SER A 50 6.78 -6.75 7.38
N LYS A 51 7.80 -7.35 7.96
CA LYS A 51 8.24 -8.71 7.60
C LYS A 51 7.16 -9.77 7.81
N GLU A 52 6.46 -9.70 8.93
CA GLU A 52 5.37 -10.65 9.22
C GLU A 52 4.13 -10.38 8.36
N ILE A 53 3.90 -9.12 7.99
CA ILE A 53 2.79 -8.77 7.09
C ILE A 53 3.04 -9.34 5.70
N ILE A 54 4.16 -9.01 5.05
CA ILE A 54 4.43 -9.41 3.67
C ILE A 54 4.57 -10.92 3.51
N LYS A 55 5.08 -11.61 4.52
CA LYS A 55 5.20 -13.08 4.54
C LYS A 55 3.85 -13.77 4.35
N GLN A 56 2.76 -13.18 4.85
CA GLN A 56 1.41 -13.74 4.68
C GLN A 56 0.91 -13.66 3.24
N PHE A 57 1.52 -12.81 2.40
CA PHE A 57 1.26 -12.73 0.96
C PHE A 57 2.22 -13.58 0.12
N GLY A 58 3.09 -14.36 0.78
CA GLY A 58 4.10 -15.17 0.10
C GLY A 58 5.24 -14.35 -0.50
N ILE A 59 5.41 -13.09 -0.06
CA ILE A 59 6.49 -12.22 -0.52
C ILE A 59 7.76 -12.54 0.26
N THR A 60 8.84 -12.80 -0.45
CA THR A 60 10.16 -13.15 0.10
C THR A 60 11.13 -11.96 0.17
N LEU A 61 10.85 -10.90 -0.58
CA LEU A 61 11.66 -9.67 -0.60
C LEU A 61 11.66 -8.99 0.78
N ASP A 62 12.82 -9.02 1.45
CA ASP A 62 12.95 -8.58 2.84
C ASP A 62 12.73 -7.05 2.97
N PRO A 63 11.82 -6.60 3.85
CA PRO A 63 11.58 -5.18 4.07
C PRO A 63 12.82 -4.39 4.48
N SER A 64 13.77 -5.00 5.18
CA SER A 64 15.00 -4.30 5.59
C SER A 64 15.85 -3.86 4.41
N VAL A 65 15.83 -4.61 3.32
CA VAL A 65 16.52 -4.28 2.07
C VAL A 65 15.80 -3.14 1.36
N VAL A 66 14.47 -3.25 1.25
CA VAL A 66 13.64 -2.23 0.59
C VAL A 66 13.65 -0.91 1.36
N LEU A 67 13.62 -0.96 2.70
CA LEU A 67 13.68 0.24 3.55
C LEU A 67 15.02 0.98 3.44
N GLY A 68 16.14 0.29 3.20
CA GLY A 68 17.44 0.82 2.76
C GLY A 68 18.01 2.05 3.46
N GLY A 69 17.44 2.46 4.58
CA GLY A 69 17.71 3.72 5.29
C GLY A 69 16.55 4.72 5.15
N TYR A 70 16.85 6.02 5.33
CA TYR A 70 15.84 7.09 5.32
C TYR A 70 15.56 7.69 3.93
N TYR A 71 16.03 7.07 2.86
CA TYR A 71 15.92 7.59 1.50
C TYR A 71 14.93 6.76 0.67
N SER A 72 14.47 7.34 -0.44
CA SER A 72 13.73 6.59 -1.44
C SER A 72 14.58 5.45 -1.97
N ASN A 73 14.03 4.26 -1.99
CA ASN A 73 14.68 3.05 -2.48
C ASN A 73 13.68 2.16 -3.21
N TYR A 74 14.16 1.29 -4.06
CA TYR A 74 13.36 0.21 -4.65
C TYR A 74 14.19 -1.04 -4.85
N GLU A 75 13.52 -2.18 -4.80
CA GLU A 75 14.08 -3.50 -5.07
C GLU A 75 13.11 -4.28 -5.96
N ASP A 76 13.63 -4.94 -6.97
CA ASP A 76 12.85 -5.71 -7.95
C ASP A 76 13.33 -7.16 -7.96
N GLU A 77 12.44 -8.08 -7.59
CA GLU A 77 12.66 -9.53 -7.65
C GLU A 77 11.80 -10.20 -8.76
N GLY A 78 11.49 -9.46 -9.81
CA GLY A 78 10.72 -9.95 -10.96
C GLY A 78 9.21 -9.95 -10.72
N ASP A 79 8.70 -10.86 -9.92
CA ASP A 79 7.27 -10.94 -9.61
C ASP A 79 6.82 -9.99 -8.51
N VAL A 80 7.76 -9.37 -7.80
CA VAL A 80 7.53 -8.45 -6.68
C VAL A 80 8.42 -7.24 -6.80
N LEU A 81 7.83 -6.07 -6.74
CA LEU A 81 8.52 -4.79 -6.64
C LEU A 81 8.29 -4.22 -5.24
N GLY A 82 9.37 -3.94 -4.51
CA GLY A 82 9.35 -3.25 -3.22
C GLY A 82 9.85 -1.82 -3.36
N ILE A 83 9.14 -0.85 -2.77
CA ILE A 83 9.47 0.56 -2.87
C ILE A 83 9.34 1.20 -1.49
N THR A 84 10.30 2.05 -1.13
CA THR A 84 10.22 2.93 0.03
C THR A 84 10.19 4.37 -0.41
N ILE A 85 9.22 5.12 0.07
CA ILE A 85 9.12 6.57 -0.12
C ILE A 85 9.05 7.22 1.25
N PRO A 86 10.01 8.10 1.62
CA PRO A 86 9.92 8.82 2.87
C PRO A 86 8.88 9.93 2.75
N LEU A 87 7.99 10.03 3.73
CA LEU A 87 7.19 11.21 3.96
C LEU A 87 7.90 12.09 4.97
N ILE A 88 8.15 13.33 4.59
CA ILE A 88 8.86 14.31 5.41
C ILE A 88 7.82 15.19 6.11
N TYR A 89 7.84 15.24 7.42
CA TYR A 89 6.95 16.12 8.18
C TYR A 89 7.70 16.83 9.31
N PHE A 90 7.13 17.95 9.74
CA PHE A 90 7.67 18.75 10.82
C PHE A 90 6.93 18.45 12.12
N SER A 91 7.65 18.03 13.15
CA SER A 91 7.12 17.78 14.48
C SER A 91 8.03 18.37 15.54
N GLY A 92 7.47 19.21 16.42
CA GLY A 92 8.22 19.76 17.54
C GLY A 92 9.48 20.55 17.19
N GLY A 93 9.58 21.13 15.97
CA GLY A 93 10.74 21.85 15.48
C GLY A 93 11.82 20.98 14.85
N THR A 94 11.57 19.68 14.71
CA THR A 94 12.44 18.73 13.98
C THR A 94 11.80 18.26 12.70
N VAL A 95 12.65 17.83 11.75
CA VAL A 95 12.22 17.19 10.51
C VAL A 95 12.31 15.69 10.72
N ASP A 96 11.16 15.02 10.70
CA ASP A 96 11.08 13.57 10.92
C ASP A 96 10.63 12.86 9.63
N PRO A 97 11.51 12.08 8.98
CA PRO A 97 11.09 11.23 7.87
C PRO A 97 10.45 9.95 8.40
N SER A 98 9.27 9.61 7.88
CA SER A 98 8.64 8.30 8.10
C SER A 98 8.47 7.56 6.78
N PRO A 99 8.85 6.28 6.70
CA PRO A 99 8.75 5.53 5.47
C PRO A 99 7.31 5.13 5.16
N VAL A 100 6.93 5.24 3.90
CA VAL A 100 5.83 4.51 3.29
C VAL A 100 6.43 3.35 2.51
N LEU A 101 6.22 2.14 2.97
CA LEU A 101 6.70 0.93 2.32
C LEU A 101 5.60 0.37 1.43
N ILE A 102 5.90 0.16 0.15
CA ILE A 102 4.94 -0.31 -0.84
C ILE A 102 5.48 -1.57 -1.50
N TYR A 103 4.63 -2.61 -1.57
CA TYR A 103 4.89 -3.80 -2.38
C TYR A 103 3.84 -3.92 -3.48
N ILE A 104 4.30 -4.25 -4.68
CA ILE A 104 3.46 -4.56 -5.84
C ILE A 104 3.73 -6.01 -6.21
N SER A 105 2.69 -6.82 -6.23
CA SER A 105 2.77 -8.25 -6.55
C SER A 105 1.49 -8.70 -7.25
N LYS A 106 1.60 -9.25 -8.46
CA LYS A 106 0.45 -9.70 -9.25
C LYS A 106 -0.64 -8.62 -9.34
N ASN A 107 -1.77 -8.88 -8.68
CA ASN A 107 -2.94 -8.00 -8.66
C ASN A 107 -3.06 -7.21 -7.35
N ASN A 108 -2.04 -7.24 -6.50
CA ASN A 108 -2.07 -6.63 -5.19
C ASN A 108 -1.06 -5.48 -5.08
N ILE A 109 -1.49 -4.38 -4.49
CA ILE A 109 -0.63 -3.34 -3.95
C ILE A 109 -0.79 -3.37 -2.43
N ILE A 110 0.33 -3.40 -1.71
CA ILE A 110 0.36 -3.40 -0.25
C ILE A 110 1.14 -2.18 0.18
N SER A 111 0.52 -1.28 0.94
CA SER A 111 1.20 -0.16 1.58
C SER A 111 1.24 -0.36 3.08
N ILE A 112 2.40 -0.11 3.68
CA ILE A 112 2.65 -0.25 5.12
C ILE A 112 3.22 1.06 5.64
N GLN A 113 2.60 1.64 6.64
CA GLN A 113 2.93 2.95 7.18
C GLN A 113 2.57 3.05 8.67
N ASP A 114 3.12 4.05 9.35
CA ASP A 114 2.74 4.35 10.72
C ASP A 114 1.51 5.28 10.80
N GLU A 115 1.02 5.52 12.02
CA GLU A 115 -0.15 6.38 12.25
C GLU A 115 0.09 7.85 11.88
N ASN A 116 1.32 8.35 11.96
CA ASN A 116 1.61 9.75 11.63
C ASN A 116 1.49 9.94 10.13
N VAL A 117 2.05 9.02 9.36
CA VAL A 117 1.90 8.98 7.90
C VAL A 117 0.44 8.82 7.51
N GLU A 118 -0.31 7.92 8.15
CA GLU A 118 -1.73 7.70 7.86
C GLU A 118 -2.56 8.97 8.08
N LYS A 119 -2.32 9.71 9.16
CA LYS A 119 -3.01 10.98 9.44
C LYS A 119 -2.72 12.07 8.41
N LEU A 120 -1.52 12.08 7.86
CA LEU A 120 -1.11 13.05 6.83
C LEU A 120 -1.62 12.68 5.45
N LEU A 121 -1.41 11.45 5.02
CA LEU A 121 -1.76 11.00 3.68
C LEU A 121 -3.26 10.76 3.50
N ARG A 122 -3.90 10.14 4.51
CA ARG A 122 -5.33 9.76 4.45
C ARG A 122 -5.67 9.01 3.15
N LEU A 123 -4.79 8.11 2.73
CA LEU A 123 -4.87 7.40 1.45
C LEU A 123 -6.24 6.74 1.22
N SER A 124 -6.86 6.24 2.28
CA SER A 124 -8.20 5.64 2.21
C SER A 124 -9.30 6.59 1.76
N ASN A 125 -9.13 7.92 1.89
CA ASN A 125 -10.17 8.87 1.54
C ASN A 125 -10.33 9.04 0.03
N PHE A 126 -9.27 8.83 -0.75
CA PHE A 126 -9.34 8.94 -2.21
C PHE A 126 -9.49 7.61 -2.94
N SER A 127 -9.33 6.48 -2.24
CA SER A 127 -9.39 5.14 -2.83
C SER A 127 -10.70 4.86 -3.59
N ASP A 128 -11.83 5.31 -3.07
CA ASP A 128 -13.14 5.11 -3.73
C ASP A 128 -13.23 5.84 -5.08
N GLY A 129 -12.74 7.07 -5.13
CA GLY A 129 -12.73 7.86 -6.36
C GLY A 129 -11.83 7.26 -7.43
N ILE A 130 -10.67 6.76 -7.03
CA ILE A 130 -9.73 6.10 -7.93
C ILE A 130 -10.30 4.79 -8.45
N MET A 131 -10.82 3.94 -7.58
CA MET A 131 -11.38 2.64 -7.99
C MET A 131 -12.53 2.81 -8.98
N LYS A 132 -13.42 3.79 -8.77
CA LYS A 132 -14.48 4.12 -9.73
C LYS A 132 -13.94 4.60 -11.07
N LYS A 133 -12.91 5.44 -11.08
CA LYS A 133 -12.26 5.92 -12.32
C LYS A 133 -11.59 4.79 -13.09
N LEU A 134 -10.93 3.86 -12.38
CA LEU A 134 -10.32 2.68 -12.99
C LEU A 134 -11.33 1.78 -13.70
N LEU A 135 -12.54 1.67 -13.16
CA LEU A 135 -13.64 0.92 -13.81
C LEU A 135 -14.12 1.56 -15.10
N GLN A 136 -14.09 2.88 -15.20
CA GLN A 136 -14.50 3.62 -16.38
C GLN A 136 -13.43 3.58 -17.50
N SER A 137 -12.19 3.22 -17.15
CA SER A 137 -11.12 3.08 -18.14
C SER A 137 -11.29 1.78 -18.94
N LYS A 138 -10.90 1.82 -20.22
CA LYS A 138 -10.85 0.61 -21.09
C LYS A 138 -9.60 -0.23 -20.86
N GLU A 139 -8.81 0.12 -19.86
CA GLU A 139 -7.52 -0.47 -19.58
C GLU A 139 -7.63 -1.91 -19.03
N THR A 140 -6.60 -2.69 -19.25
CA THR A 140 -6.47 -4.06 -18.74
C THR A 140 -6.15 -4.09 -17.24
N GLY A 141 -6.16 -5.26 -16.61
CA GLY A 141 -5.85 -5.42 -15.20
C GLY A 141 -4.46 -4.90 -14.81
N VAL A 142 -3.44 -5.17 -15.64
CA VAL A 142 -2.06 -4.70 -15.42
C VAL A 142 -1.97 -3.18 -15.51
N ASP A 143 -2.60 -2.60 -16.54
CA ASP A 143 -2.61 -1.14 -16.72
C ASP A 143 -3.34 -0.47 -15.56
N ARG A 144 -4.44 -1.06 -15.07
CA ARG A 144 -5.17 -0.57 -13.89
C ARG A 144 -4.31 -0.58 -12.63
N GLN A 145 -3.50 -1.61 -12.43
CA GLN A 145 -2.57 -1.66 -11.31
C GLN A 145 -1.52 -0.55 -11.41
N THR A 146 -0.95 -0.33 -12.59
CA THR A 146 0.01 0.76 -12.84
C THR A 146 -0.61 2.13 -12.58
N ILE A 147 -1.84 2.36 -13.06
CA ILE A 147 -2.56 3.62 -12.82
C ILE A 147 -2.84 3.81 -11.32
N LEU A 148 -3.29 2.77 -10.63
CA LEU A 148 -3.52 2.84 -9.19
C LEU A 148 -2.23 3.18 -8.44
N PHE A 149 -1.13 2.49 -8.76
CA PHE A 149 0.18 2.77 -8.17
C PHE A 149 0.62 4.22 -8.43
N ALA A 150 0.55 4.70 -9.67
CA ALA A 150 0.90 6.08 -10.01
C ALA A 150 0.09 7.10 -9.19
N ARG A 151 -1.21 6.85 -8.98
CA ARG A 151 -2.05 7.73 -8.15
C ARG A 151 -1.66 7.72 -6.67
N ILE A 152 -1.25 6.57 -6.14
CA ILE A 152 -0.73 6.49 -4.77
C ILE A 152 0.55 7.32 -4.64
N ILE A 153 1.46 7.20 -5.60
CA ILE A 153 2.71 7.99 -5.62
C ILE A 153 2.42 9.49 -5.74
N ASP A 154 1.51 9.89 -6.62
CA ASP A 154 1.11 11.30 -6.78
C ASP A 154 0.62 11.87 -5.43
N GLU A 155 -0.23 11.15 -4.71
CA GLU A 155 -0.75 11.61 -3.41
C GLU A 155 0.37 11.73 -2.37
N ILE A 156 1.32 10.79 -2.34
CA ILE A 156 2.49 10.89 -1.45
C ILE A 156 3.37 12.10 -1.82
N ALA A 157 3.60 12.31 -3.12
CA ALA A 157 4.41 13.42 -3.60
C ALA A 157 3.79 14.79 -3.32
N GLU A 158 2.46 14.91 -3.43
CA GLU A 158 1.74 16.16 -3.13
C GLU A 158 1.79 16.53 -1.64
N ARG A 159 2.07 15.58 -0.76
CA ARG A 159 2.16 15.80 0.70
C ARG A 159 3.59 16.08 1.19
N ASN A 160 4.60 15.81 0.39
CA ASN A 160 5.98 16.16 0.67
C ASN A 160 6.28 17.62 0.30
#